data_12ad0f30b31dfee7e213d87ff6538152
#
_entry.id   12ad0f30b31dfee7e213d87ff6538152
#
_cell.length_a   1.000
_cell.length_b   1.000
_cell.length_c   1.000
_cell.angle_alpha   90.00
_cell.angle_beta   90.00
_cell.angle_gamma   90.00
#
_symmetry.space_group_name_H-M   'P 1'
#
loop_
_entity.id
_entity.type
_entity.pdbx_description
1 polymer ?
#
loop_
_entity_poly.entity_id
_entity_poly.type
_entity_poly.pdbx_seq_one_letter_code
_entity_poly.pdbx_strand_id
1 'polypeptide(L)'
;MGVPEGSAELIKLFIKTRACVVVAPDYRKAHQKPFPGGFQDCYDAMIWARNNADALGCSDKIIIGGHSAGGGLTAAVALKARDTAHVDIAFQMPFYPMIDDTQPSDTQRAIDPPVWDTALNAMGWGAYLRDVRARDEVPSPYAAPARAASFADLPPTITYVGDKDPFYWETQTYVAELRQAGVDVADTVYEGCYHAFEYIGEGGAIGAQARAFTVENYALFYDRYVTGSSA
;
A
#
# COMPACT_ATOMS: atom_id res chain seq x y z
N MET A 1 -6.30 10.10 -8.47
CA MET A 1 -6.67 11.42 -7.91
C MET A 1 -5.68 11.75 -6.82
N GLY A 2 -5.04 11.93 -6.15
CA GLY A 2 -4.08 12.29 -5.14
C GLY A 2 -2.78 12.87 -5.72
N VAL A 3 -2.19 13.76 -4.95
CA VAL A 3 -0.87 14.33 -5.20
C VAL A 3 -0.02 14.10 -3.94
N PRO A 4 1.32 14.10 -4.04
CA PRO A 4 2.20 13.83 -2.89
C PRO A 4 1.91 14.72 -1.67
N GLU A 5 1.53 15.97 -1.90
CA GLU A 5 1.19 16.95 -0.86
C GLU A 5 -0.01 16.51 0.00
N GLY A 6 -0.92 15.72 -0.55
CA GLY A 6 -2.07 15.16 0.19
C GLY A 6 -1.65 14.21 1.31
N SER A 7 -0.45 13.64 1.27
CA SER A 7 0.10 12.77 2.31
C SER A 7 1.00 13.51 3.32
N ALA A 8 1.12 14.83 3.23
CA ALA A 8 2.09 15.62 4.02
C ALA A 8 1.95 15.42 5.54
N GLU A 9 0.73 15.33 6.06
CA GLU A 9 0.52 15.16 7.50
C GLU A 9 1.00 13.78 7.99
N LEU A 10 0.75 12.71 7.24
CA LEU A 10 1.26 11.38 7.56
C LEU A 10 2.78 11.32 7.42
N ILE A 11 3.36 11.91 6.37
CA ILE A 11 4.81 12.01 6.19
C ILE A 11 5.46 12.68 7.40
N LYS A 12 4.88 13.78 7.89
CA LYS A 12 5.35 14.46 9.10
C LYS A 12 5.32 13.56 10.34
N LEU A 13 4.31 12.70 10.47
CA LEU A 13 4.24 11.75 11.58
C LEU A 13 5.40 10.76 11.53
N PHE A 14 5.72 10.19 10.38
CA PHE A 14 6.86 9.28 10.23
C PHE A 14 8.18 9.97 10.57
N ILE A 15 8.45 11.15 10.01
CA ILE A 15 9.68 11.92 10.27
C ILE A 15 9.82 12.30 11.75
N LYS A 16 8.71 12.62 12.43
CA LYS A 16 8.71 12.92 13.88
C LYS A 16 8.92 11.68 14.74
N THR A 17 8.54 10.50 14.24
CA THR A 17 8.60 9.25 15.00
C THR A 17 9.98 8.60 14.94
N ARG A 18 10.59 8.56 13.75
CA ARG A 18 11.95 8.06 13.53
C ARG A 18 12.62 8.87 12.41
N ALA A 19 13.93 9.06 12.54
CA ALA A 19 14.70 9.79 11.54
C ALA A 19 14.63 9.07 10.18
N CYS A 20 14.09 9.73 9.18
CA CYS A 20 13.98 9.20 7.82
C CYS A 20 13.94 10.33 6.79
N VAL A 21 14.28 10.00 5.56
CA VAL A 21 14.02 10.82 4.38
C VAL A 21 12.85 10.20 3.64
N VAL A 22 11.88 11.01 3.23
CA VAL A 22 10.71 10.53 2.48
C VAL A 22 10.77 11.02 1.04
N VAL A 23 10.70 10.07 0.11
CA VAL A 23 10.55 10.31 -1.32
C VAL A 23 9.11 9.96 -1.71
N ALA A 24 8.34 10.95 -2.11
CA ALA A 24 6.94 10.79 -2.49
C ALA A 24 6.78 11.07 -4.00
N PRO A 25 6.72 10.04 -4.85
CA PRO A 25 6.62 10.24 -6.29
C PRO A 25 5.23 10.74 -6.69
N ASP A 26 5.16 11.75 -7.55
CA ASP A 26 3.93 12.07 -8.28
C ASP A 26 3.79 11.14 -9.48
N TYR A 27 3.45 9.88 -9.21
CA TYR A 27 3.33 8.86 -10.23
C TYR A 27 2.19 9.16 -11.22
N ARG A 28 2.35 8.79 -12.47
CA ARG A 28 1.35 8.94 -13.53
C ARG A 28 0.07 8.17 -13.18
N LYS A 29 -1.04 8.87 -13.19
CA LYS A 29 -2.35 8.29 -12.89
C LYS A 29 -2.88 7.48 -14.08
N ALA A 30 -3.83 6.58 -13.84
CA ALA A 30 -4.37 5.67 -14.87
C ALA A 30 -4.92 6.39 -16.12
N HIS A 31 -5.47 7.60 -15.97
CA HIS A 31 -5.94 8.40 -17.10
C HIS A 31 -4.80 8.96 -17.97
N GLN A 32 -3.63 9.21 -17.37
CA GLN A 32 -2.43 9.67 -18.09
C GLN A 32 -1.71 8.49 -18.74
N LYS A 33 -1.47 7.42 -17.95
CA LYS A 33 -0.82 6.20 -18.39
C LYS A 33 -1.35 5.02 -17.58
N PRO A 34 -2.16 4.12 -18.17
CA PRO A 34 -2.55 2.86 -17.52
C PRO A 34 -1.35 2.02 -17.11
N PHE A 35 -1.59 0.89 -16.47
CA PHE A 35 -0.52 -0.05 -16.15
C PHE A 35 0.35 -0.33 -17.40
N PRO A 36 1.70 -0.30 -17.24
CA PRO A 36 2.46 -0.23 -16.01
C PRO A 36 2.90 1.20 -15.58
N GLY A 37 2.29 2.29 -16.08
CA GLY A 37 2.79 3.65 -15.90
C GLY A 37 3.07 4.02 -14.44
N GLY A 38 2.05 4.10 -13.58
CA GLY A 38 2.22 4.46 -12.18
C GLY A 38 3.04 3.44 -11.38
N PHE A 39 2.91 2.15 -11.70
CA PHE A 39 3.74 1.11 -11.09
C PHE A 39 5.22 1.33 -11.38
N GLN A 40 5.59 1.59 -12.65
CA GLN A 40 6.97 1.82 -13.05
C GLN A 40 7.54 3.07 -12.38
N ASP A 41 6.76 4.15 -12.32
CA ASP A 41 7.18 5.40 -11.67
C ASP A 41 7.52 5.19 -10.18
N CYS A 42 6.69 4.40 -9.46
CA CYS A 42 6.93 4.08 -8.04
C CYS A 42 8.15 3.15 -7.87
N TYR A 43 8.30 2.15 -8.74
CA TYR A 43 9.45 1.26 -8.68
C TYR A 43 10.75 2.00 -8.98
N ASP A 44 10.77 2.86 -10.00
CA ASP A 44 11.94 3.67 -10.37
C ASP A 44 12.30 4.68 -9.27
N ALA A 45 11.30 5.27 -8.62
CA ALA A 45 11.51 6.16 -7.47
C ALA A 45 12.16 5.43 -6.29
N MET A 46 11.76 4.18 -6.00
CA MET A 46 12.38 3.34 -4.98
C MET A 46 13.85 3.03 -5.33
N ILE A 47 14.11 2.61 -6.57
CA ILE A 47 15.48 2.35 -7.05
C ILE A 47 16.34 3.62 -6.96
N TRP A 48 15.78 4.76 -7.38
CA TRP A 48 16.47 6.04 -7.27
C TRP A 48 16.81 6.40 -5.83
N ALA A 49 15.86 6.26 -4.90
CA ALA A 49 16.07 6.55 -3.49
C ALA A 49 17.21 5.70 -2.90
N ARG A 50 17.18 4.40 -3.17
CA ARG A 50 18.24 3.46 -2.75
C ARG A 50 19.59 3.86 -3.31
N ASN A 51 19.68 4.19 -4.59
CA ASN A 51 20.94 4.53 -5.25
C ASN A 51 21.50 5.92 -4.86
N ASN A 52 20.68 6.76 -4.27
CA ASN A 52 21.07 8.10 -3.80
C ASN A 52 21.06 8.23 -2.26
N ALA A 53 21.01 7.13 -1.52
CA ALA A 53 20.93 7.13 -0.06
C ALA A 53 22.02 7.96 0.60
N ASP A 54 23.27 7.81 0.18
CA ASP A 54 24.40 8.59 0.69
C ASP A 54 24.25 10.10 0.43
N ALA A 55 23.80 10.48 -0.77
CA ALA A 55 23.55 11.89 -1.12
C ALA A 55 22.38 12.49 -0.33
N LEU A 56 21.42 11.65 0.04
CA LEU A 56 20.30 12.00 0.90
C LEU A 56 20.66 12.02 2.40
N GLY A 57 21.85 11.55 2.77
CA GLY A 57 22.31 11.46 4.15
C GLY A 57 21.59 10.39 4.97
N CYS A 58 21.15 9.30 4.34
CA CYS A 58 20.46 8.18 4.99
C CYS A 58 21.13 6.84 4.67
N SER A 59 20.73 5.79 5.40
CA SER A 59 21.14 4.42 5.08
C SER A 59 20.46 3.91 3.81
N ASP A 60 20.91 2.78 3.30
CA ASP A 60 20.31 2.08 2.15
C ASP A 60 19.03 1.28 2.51
N LYS A 61 18.59 1.35 3.76
CA LYS A 61 17.35 0.70 4.22
C LYS A 61 16.13 1.39 3.64
N ILE A 62 15.34 0.66 2.90
CA ILE A 62 14.14 1.14 2.22
C ILE A 62 12.88 0.68 2.96
N ILE A 63 11.98 1.62 3.22
CA ILE A 63 10.63 1.37 3.67
C ILE A 63 9.71 1.88 2.56
N ILE A 64 8.68 1.14 2.23
CA ILE A 64 7.68 1.57 1.26
C ILE A 64 6.29 1.61 1.89
N GLY A 65 5.45 2.53 1.42
CA GLY A 65 4.08 2.64 1.94
C GLY A 65 3.17 3.47 1.06
N GLY A 66 1.87 3.25 1.26
CA GLY A 66 0.84 3.96 0.53
C GLY A 66 -0.55 3.51 0.93
N HIS A 67 -1.56 4.30 0.52
CA HIS A 67 -2.97 4.08 0.83
C HIS A 67 -3.74 3.77 -0.44
N SER A 68 -4.77 2.93 -0.36
CA SER A 68 -5.69 2.72 -1.47
C SER A 68 -4.97 2.22 -2.73
N ALA A 69 -5.08 2.93 -3.83
CA ALA A 69 -4.28 2.67 -5.04
C ALA A 69 -2.76 2.71 -4.77
N GLY A 70 -2.29 3.62 -3.89
CA GLY A 70 -0.90 3.65 -3.43
C GLY A 70 -0.52 2.44 -2.58
N GLY A 71 -1.46 1.89 -1.81
CA GLY A 71 -1.30 0.62 -1.11
C GLY A 71 -1.13 -0.55 -2.07
N GLY A 72 -1.94 -0.59 -3.14
CA GLY A 72 -1.80 -1.55 -4.22
C GLY A 72 -0.45 -1.45 -4.93
N LEU A 73 0.00 -0.22 -5.23
CA LEU A 73 1.33 0.01 -5.80
C LEU A 73 2.45 -0.39 -4.82
N THR A 74 2.28 -0.20 -3.51
CA THR A 74 3.21 -0.67 -2.49
C THR A 74 3.38 -2.19 -2.55
N ALA A 75 2.28 -2.95 -2.52
CA ALA A 75 2.31 -4.40 -2.63
C ALA A 75 2.93 -4.88 -3.96
N ALA A 76 2.61 -4.21 -5.07
CA ALA A 76 3.17 -4.52 -6.39
C ALA A 76 4.69 -4.27 -6.48
N VAL A 77 5.16 -3.15 -5.90
CA VAL A 77 6.59 -2.81 -5.84
C VAL A 77 7.33 -3.79 -4.94
N ALA A 78 6.75 -4.21 -3.81
CA ALA A 78 7.32 -5.24 -2.94
C ALA A 78 7.50 -6.58 -3.66
N LEU A 79 6.49 -7.04 -4.40
CA LEU A 79 6.58 -8.24 -5.25
C LEU A 79 7.72 -8.12 -6.27
N LYS A 80 7.80 -7.00 -6.97
CA LYS A 80 8.84 -6.78 -7.99
C LYS A 80 10.23 -6.71 -7.39
N ALA A 81 10.40 -6.05 -6.24
CA ALA A 81 11.67 -5.96 -5.54
C ALA A 81 12.17 -7.35 -5.11
N ARG A 82 11.29 -8.18 -4.53
CA ARG A 82 11.57 -9.57 -4.19
C ARG A 82 12.01 -10.38 -5.42
N ASP A 83 11.22 -10.33 -6.48
CA ASP A 83 11.43 -11.16 -7.68
C ASP A 83 12.72 -10.79 -8.43
N THR A 84 13.14 -9.54 -8.32
CA THR A 84 14.38 -9.06 -8.96
C THR A 84 15.59 -9.03 -8.04
N ALA A 85 15.38 -9.13 -6.73
CA ALA A 85 16.41 -8.98 -5.70
C ALA A 85 17.22 -7.67 -5.82
N HIS A 86 16.65 -6.63 -6.39
CA HIS A 86 17.34 -5.36 -6.61
C HIS A 86 17.41 -4.48 -5.36
N VAL A 87 16.38 -4.57 -4.51
CA VAL A 87 16.27 -3.78 -3.27
C VAL A 87 15.73 -4.67 -2.18
N ASP A 88 16.40 -4.68 -1.05
CA ASP A 88 15.92 -5.27 0.19
C ASP A 88 15.04 -4.23 0.92
N ILE A 89 13.75 -4.50 0.99
CA ILE A 89 12.77 -3.64 1.64
C ILE A 89 12.66 -4.07 3.10
N ALA A 90 12.99 -3.17 4.03
CA ALA A 90 12.97 -3.43 5.46
C ALA A 90 11.56 -3.80 5.95
N PHE A 91 10.53 -3.07 5.52
CA PHE A 91 9.11 -3.38 5.69
C PHE A 91 8.23 -2.56 4.76
N GLN A 92 6.98 -2.98 4.61
CA GLN A 92 5.98 -2.30 3.78
C GLN A 92 4.73 -1.91 4.57
N MET A 93 4.06 -0.84 4.12
CA MET A 93 2.84 -0.31 4.73
C MET A 93 1.74 -0.10 3.67
N PRO A 94 1.16 -1.18 3.11
CA PRO A 94 0.02 -1.09 2.19
C PRO A 94 -1.28 -0.92 2.98
N PHE A 95 -1.74 0.30 3.23
CA PHE A 95 -2.97 0.55 3.95
C PHE A 95 -4.19 0.42 3.04
N TYR A 96 -5.20 -0.37 3.46
CA TYR A 96 -6.42 -0.70 2.67
C TYR A 96 -6.12 -0.78 1.17
N PRO A 97 -5.22 -1.70 0.76
CA PRO A 97 -4.64 -1.68 -0.58
C PRO A 97 -5.62 -2.18 -1.65
N MET A 98 -5.62 -1.52 -2.80
CA MET A 98 -6.30 -1.94 -4.02
C MET A 98 -5.44 -2.99 -4.73
N ILE A 99 -5.68 -4.29 -4.50
CA ILE A 99 -4.80 -5.39 -4.96
C ILE A 99 -5.48 -6.47 -5.79
N ASP A 100 -6.83 -6.58 -5.75
CA ASP A 100 -7.57 -7.63 -6.45
C ASP A 100 -8.48 -7.04 -7.54
N ASP A 101 -8.13 -7.27 -8.80
CA ASP A 101 -8.90 -6.84 -9.97
C ASP A 101 -10.09 -7.76 -10.31
N THR A 102 -10.17 -8.90 -9.64
CA THR A 102 -11.25 -9.89 -9.81
C THR A 102 -12.37 -9.72 -8.79
N GLN A 103 -12.29 -8.67 -7.99
CA GLN A 103 -13.23 -8.41 -6.91
C GLN A 103 -14.63 -8.86 -7.29
N PRO A 104 -15.20 -9.85 -6.57
CA PRO A 104 -16.59 -10.16 -6.76
C PRO A 104 -17.35 -8.86 -6.52
N SER A 105 -18.23 -8.53 -7.43
CA SER A 105 -19.33 -7.66 -7.14
C SER A 105 -20.13 -8.37 -6.05
N ASP A 106 -19.66 -8.31 -4.81
CA ASP A 106 -20.43 -8.82 -3.69
C ASP A 106 -21.63 -7.89 -3.54
N THR A 107 -22.70 -8.30 -4.23
CA THR A 107 -24.00 -7.59 -4.18
C THR A 107 -24.56 -7.55 -2.76
N GLN A 108 -24.11 -8.43 -1.87
CA GLN A 108 -24.45 -8.39 -0.45
C GLN A 108 -23.64 -7.31 0.30
N ARG A 109 -22.51 -6.88 -0.28
CA ARG A 109 -21.67 -5.79 0.20
C ARG A 109 -21.75 -4.54 -0.67
N ALA A 110 -22.73 -4.43 -1.57
CA ALA A 110 -23.04 -3.19 -2.25
C ALA A 110 -23.46 -2.13 -1.21
N ILE A 111 -22.51 -1.82 -0.35
CA ILE A 111 -22.55 -0.68 0.55
C ILE A 111 -22.26 0.49 -0.36
N ASP A 112 -23.06 1.51 -0.26
CA ASP A 112 -22.81 2.81 -0.86
C ASP A 112 -22.04 3.67 0.18
N PRO A 113 -20.80 3.32 0.51
CA PRO A 113 -20.02 4.06 1.49
C PRO A 113 -19.61 5.38 0.89
N PRO A 114 -19.47 6.42 1.69
CA PRO A 114 -18.88 7.66 1.23
C PRO A 114 -17.46 7.41 0.71
N VAL A 115 -17.00 8.20 -0.25
CA VAL A 115 -15.64 8.28 -0.79
C VAL A 115 -15.31 7.26 -1.87
N TRP A 116 -15.48 5.97 -1.62
CA TRP A 116 -15.13 4.90 -2.58
C TRP A 116 -16.09 3.74 -2.41
N ASP A 117 -16.76 3.39 -3.48
CA ASP A 117 -17.75 2.33 -3.56
C ASP A 117 -17.37 1.26 -4.60
N THR A 118 -18.17 0.22 -4.72
CA THR A 118 -17.93 -0.87 -5.67
C THR A 118 -17.94 -0.40 -7.13
N ALA A 119 -18.78 0.59 -7.49
CA ALA A 119 -18.85 1.11 -8.85
C ALA A 119 -17.60 1.92 -9.21
N LEU A 120 -17.17 2.79 -8.31
CA LEU A 120 -15.91 3.53 -8.45
C LEU A 120 -14.70 2.59 -8.52
N ASN A 121 -14.70 1.50 -7.74
CA ASN A 121 -13.66 0.49 -7.79
C ASN A 121 -13.60 -0.20 -9.16
N ALA A 122 -14.74 -0.60 -9.72
CA ALA A 122 -14.80 -1.17 -11.06
C ALA A 122 -14.29 -0.20 -12.14
N MET A 123 -14.63 1.10 -12.03
CA MET A 123 -14.11 2.15 -12.90
C MET A 123 -12.60 2.32 -12.75
N GLY A 124 -12.09 2.31 -11.52
CA GLY A 124 -10.66 2.42 -11.20
C GLY A 124 -9.86 1.30 -11.85
N TRP A 125 -10.26 0.04 -11.64
CA TRP A 125 -9.65 -1.11 -12.29
C TRP A 125 -9.79 -1.07 -13.82
N GLY A 126 -10.95 -0.64 -14.34
CA GLY A 126 -11.18 -0.45 -15.78
C GLY A 126 -10.20 0.54 -16.40
N ALA A 127 -9.94 1.66 -15.74
CA ALA A 127 -8.99 2.67 -16.19
C ALA A 127 -7.54 2.17 -16.07
N TYR A 128 -7.19 1.53 -14.95
CA TYR A 128 -5.83 1.06 -14.67
C TYR A 128 -5.40 -0.08 -15.60
N LEU A 129 -6.29 -1.03 -15.87
CA LEU A 129 -6.02 -2.21 -16.69
C LEU A 129 -6.48 -2.04 -18.15
N ARG A 130 -6.88 -0.84 -18.59
CA ARG A 130 -7.44 -0.60 -19.93
C ARG A 130 -6.62 -1.22 -21.04
N ASP A 131 -5.31 -0.99 -21.06
CA ASP A 131 -4.44 -1.45 -22.14
C ASP A 131 -4.15 -2.97 -22.06
N VAL A 132 -4.16 -3.56 -20.86
CA VAL A 132 -4.05 -5.01 -20.64
C VAL A 132 -5.29 -5.72 -21.17
N ARG A 133 -6.48 -5.23 -20.78
CA ARG A 133 -7.76 -5.78 -21.22
C ARG A 133 -8.01 -5.62 -22.72
N ALA A 134 -7.54 -4.51 -23.31
CA ALA A 134 -7.64 -4.29 -24.75
C ALA A 134 -6.81 -5.28 -25.58
N ARG A 135 -5.81 -5.93 -24.98
CA ARG A 135 -5.01 -6.99 -25.60
C ARG A 135 -5.46 -8.40 -25.20
N ASP A 136 -6.57 -8.52 -24.47
CA ASP A 136 -7.07 -9.78 -23.91
C ASP A 136 -6.02 -10.52 -23.08
N GLU A 137 -5.16 -9.77 -22.37
CA GLU A 137 -4.11 -10.31 -21.53
C GLU A 137 -4.59 -10.46 -20.07
N VAL A 138 -4.09 -11.49 -19.40
CA VAL A 138 -4.28 -11.66 -17.95
C VAL A 138 -3.40 -10.64 -17.23
N PRO A 139 -3.95 -9.85 -16.28
CA PRO A 139 -3.16 -8.91 -15.50
C PRO A 139 -2.03 -9.61 -14.73
N SER A 140 -0.84 -9.06 -14.80
CA SER A 140 0.30 -9.58 -14.04
C SER A 140 0.14 -9.32 -12.54
N PRO A 141 0.86 -10.04 -11.66
CA PRO A 141 0.90 -9.75 -10.22
C PRO A 141 1.40 -8.34 -9.88
N TYR A 142 2.15 -7.71 -10.79
CA TYR A 142 2.58 -6.32 -10.61
C TYR A 142 1.48 -5.28 -10.97
N ALA A 143 0.42 -5.73 -11.62
CA ALA A 143 -0.77 -4.91 -11.83
C ALA A 143 -1.81 -5.18 -10.73
N ALA A 144 -1.98 -6.43 -10.34
CA ALA A 144 -2.95 -6.90 -9.34
C ALA A 144 -2.25 -7.90 -8.38
N PRO A 145 -1.72 -7.42 -7.26
CA PRO A 145 -0.92 -8.23 -6.32
C PRO A 145 -1.59 -9.51 -5.82
N ALA A 146 -2.91 -9.54 -5.69
CA ALA A 146 -3.65 -10.75 -5.31
C ALA A 146 -3.49 -11.91 -6.30
N ARG A 147 -2.99 -11.66 -7.52
CA ARG A 147 -2.68 -12.70 -8.53
C ARG A 147 -1.32 -13.37 -8.32
N ALA A 148 -0.55 -12.98 -7.31
CA ALA A 148 0.75 -13.57 -7.04
C ALA A 148 0.60 -15.06 -6.68
N ALA A 149 1.46 -15.91 -7.26
CA ALA A 149 1.47 -17.34 -6.96
C ALA A 149 2.03 -17.67 -5.57
N SER A 150 2.76 -16.73 -4.96
CA SER A 150 3.33 -16.88 -3.63
C SER A 150 3.60 -15.51 -3.00
N PHE A 151 3.40 -15.43 -1.69
CA PHE A 151 3.74 -14.27 -0.85
C PHE A 151 4.95 -14.54 0.05
N ALA A 152 5.64 -15.67 -0.14
CA ALA A 152 6.88 -15.95 0.56
C ALA A 152 7.94 -14.89 0.27
N ASP A 153 8.79 -14.63 1.26
CA ASP A 153 9.90 -13.69 1.19
C ASP A 153 9.49 -12.22 0.90
N LEU A 154 8.21 -11.89 1.11
CA LEU A 154 7.78 -10.49 1.12
C LEU A 154 8.22 -9.80 2.41
N PRO A 155 8.42 -8.48 2.37
CA PRO A 155 8.83 -7.73 3.55
C PRO A 155 7.78 -7.74 4.66
N PRO A 156 8.19 -7.65 5.93
CA PRO A 156 7.28 -7.43 7.05
C PRO A 156 6.26 -6.33 6.74
N THR A 157 5.02 -6.51 7.19
CA THR A 157 3.89 -5.72 6.69
C THR A 157 3.10 -5.08 7.83
N ILE A 158 2.78 -3.79 7.68
CA ILE A 158 1.83 -3.07 8.54
C ILE A 158 0.64 -2.68 7.65
N THR A 159 -0.58 -3.03 8.05
CA THR A 159 -1.78 -2.67 7.28
C THR A 159 -3.00 -2.46 8.19
N TYR A 160 -4.04 -1.86 7.68
CA TYR A 160 -5.36 -1.83 8.28
C TYR A 160 -6.43 -1.57 7.23
N VAL A 161 -7.68 -1.82 7.58
CA VAL A 161 -8.83 -1.57 6.71
C VAL A 161 -10.09 -1.36 7.55
N GLY A 162 -11.04 -0.59 7.04
CA GLY A 162 -12.40 -0.51 7.58
C GLY A 162 -13.27 -1.68 7.09
N ASP A 163 -14.19 -2.19 7.92
CA ASP A 163 -15.07 -3.28 7.51
C ASP A 163 -16.15 -2.87 6.50
N LYS A 164 -16.31 -1.55 6.27
CA LYS A 164 -17.19 -0.98 5.23
C LYS A 164 -16.42 -0.48 4.01
N ASP A 165 -15.13 -0.76 3.94
CA ASP A 165 -14.30 -0.46 2.77
C ASP A 165 -14.50 -1.52 1.67
N PRO A 166 -14.63 -1.16 0.39
CA PRO A 166 -14.62 -2.13 -0.71
C PRO A 166 -13.40 -3.05 -0.72
N PHE A 167 -12.27 -2.60 -0.18
CA PHE A 167 -11.03 -3.38 -0.10
C PHE A 167 -10.92 -4.29 1.14
N TYR A 168 -11.96 -4.41 1.94
CA TYR A 168 -11.94 -5.22 3.16
C TYR A 168 -11.54 -6.67 2.90
N TRP A 169 -12.24 -7.36 2.00
CA TRP A 169 -11.99 -8.80 1.78
C TRP A 169 -10.62 -9.08 1.16
N GLU A 170 -10.19 -8.27 0.19
CA GLU A 170 -8.88 -8.45 -0.41
C GLU A 170 -7.76 -8.18 0.58
N THR A 171 -7.92 -7.19 1.46
CA THR A 171 -6.96 -6.91 2.54
C THR A 171 -6.89 -8.06 3.54
N GLN A 172 -8.04 -8.62 3.96
CA GLN A 172 -8.08 -9.75 4.88
C GLN A 172 -7.45 -11.01 4.26
N THR A 173 -7.74 -11.30 2.99
CA THR A 173 -7.12 -12.41 2.26
C THR A 173 -5.62 -12.21 2.17
N TYR A 174 -5.17 -11.02 1.79
CA TYR A 174 -3.74 -10.69 1.69
C TYR A 174 -3.00 -10.88 3.02
N VAL A 175 -3.57 -10.41 4.12
CA VAL A 175 -3.02 -10.61 5.47
C VAL A 175 -2.91 -12.10 5.83
N ALA A 176 -3.96 -12.87 5.55
CA ALA A 176 -3.96 -14.31 5.82
C ALA A 176 -2.88 -15.04 5.02
N GLU A 177 -2.73 -14.73 3.74
CA GLU A 177 -1.72 -15.33 2.87
C GLU A 177 -0.29 -14.92 3.23
N LEU A 178 -0.06 -13.66 3.60
CA LEU A 178 1.23 -13.20 4.13
C LEU A 178 1.63 -13.98 5.38
N ARG A 179 0.71 -14.14 6.33
CA ARG A 179 0.94 -14.92 7.57
C ARG A 179 1.19 -16.39 7.27
N GLN A 180 0.44 -16.99 6.36
CA GLN A 180 0.66 -18.37 5.92
C GLN A 180 2.05 -18.54 5.29
N ALA A 181 2.53 -17.52 4.60
CA ALA A 181 3.88 -17.48 4.01
C ALA A 181 5.00 -17.17 5.04
N GLY A 182 4.67 -16.96 6.32
CA GLY A 182 5.64 -16.68 7.38
C GLY A 182 6.07 -15.22 7.48
N VAL A 183 5.39 -14.30 6.81
CA VAL A 183 5.66 -12.86 6.89
C VAL A 183 5.16 -12.30 8.23
N ASP A 184 5.95 -11.47 8.90
CA ASP A 184 5.51 -10.74 10.10
C ASP A 184 4.51 -9.64 9.71
N VAL A 185 3.29 -9.71 10.27
CA VAL A 185 2.19 -8.81 9.90
C VAL A 185 1.55 -8.20 11.14
N ALA A 186 1.60 -6.87 11.21
CA ALA A 186 0.78 -6.07 12.11
C ALA A 186 -0.43 -5.54 11.34
N ASP A 187 -1.63 -5.95 11.74
CA ASP A 187 -2.86 -5.51 11.10
C ASP A 187 -3.98 -5.23 12.09
N THR A 188 -4.96 -4.48 11.65
CA THR A 188 -6.21 -4.26 12.39
C THR A 188 -7.37 -3.95 11.46
N VAL A 189 -8.57 -4.25 11.91
CA VAL A 189 -9.83 -3.89 11.25
C VAL A 189 -10.58 -2.88 12.10
N TYR A 190 -11.07 -1.82 11.47
CA TYR A 190 -11.89 -0.80 12.14
C TYR A 190 -13.36 -0.99 11.79
N GLU A 191 -14.15 -1.37 12.79
CA GLU A 191 -15.58 -1.62 12.64
C GLU A 191 -16.34 -0.32 12.33
N GLY A 192 -17.30 -0.41 11.39
CA GLY A 192 -18.10 0.73 10.94
C GLY A 192 -17.36 1.73 10.05
N CYS A 193 -16.08 1.50 9.76
CA CYS A 193 -15.26 2.43 9.01
C CYS A 193 -15.26 2.15 7.50
N TYR A 194 -15.36 3.23 6.74
CA TYR A 194 -15.33 3.25 5.28
C TYR A 194 -13.95 3.61 4.74
N HIS A 195 -13.80 3.64 3.43
CA HIS A 195 -12.54 3.95 2.76
C HIS A 195 -11.95 5.31 3.16
N ALA A 196 -10.68 5.36 3.53
CA ALA A 196 -9.95 6.57 3.93
C ALA A 196 -10.57 7.32 5.13
N PHE A 197 -11.23 6.61 6.05
CA PHE A 197 -11.91 7.19 7.20
C PHE A 197 -11.01 8.03 8.10
N GLU A 198 -9.73 7.69 8.19
CA GLU A 198 -8.75 8.38 9.03
C GLU A 198 -8.35 9.76 8.48
N TYR A 199 -8.54 9.98 7.17
CA TYR A 199 -8.36 11.28 6.54
C TYR A 199 -9.61 12.15 6.64
N ILE A 200 -10.77 11.56 6.38
CA ILE A 200 -12.03 12.28 6.26
C ILE A 200 -12.63 12.52 7.65
N GLY A 201 -12.41 11.58 8.56
CA GLY A 201 -12.79 11.70 9.96
C GLY A 201 -11.74 12.34 10.85
N GLU A 202 -10.99 13.31 10.37
CA GLU A 202 -9.80 13.89 11.03
C GLU A 202 -9.95 14.29 12.51
N GLY A 203 -11.10 14.51 13.03
CA GLY A 203 -11.34 14.77 14.45
C GLY A 203 -11.93 13.57 15.22
N GLY A 204 -12.23 12.47 14.55
CA GLY A 204 -12.88 11.32 15.15
C GLY A 204 -11.94 10.44 15.98
N ALA A 205 -12.46 9.85 17.06
CA ALA A 205 -11.69 8.96 17.93
C ALA A 205 -11.09 7.76 17.15
N ILE A 206 -11.83 7.19 16.19
CA ILE A 206 -11.39 6.04 15.39
C ILE A 206 -10.26 6.44 14.44
N GLY A 207 -10.34 7.61 13.79
CA GLY A 207 -9.25 8.13 12.96
C GLY A 207 -7.96 8.37 13.77
N ALA A 208 -8.10 8.87 15.01
CA ALA A 208 -6.98 9.00 15.92
C ALA A 208 -6.37 7.64 16.32
N GLN A 209 -7.19 6.61 16.53
CA GLN A 209 -6.72 5.24 16.78
C GLN A 209 -5.96 4.66 15.59
N ALA A 210 -6.43 4.87 14.35
CA ALA A 210 -5.73 4.41 13.16
C ALA A 210 -4.37 5.09 12.99
N ARG A 211 -4.28 6.39 13.27
CA ARG A 211 -3.00 7.11 13.29
C ARG A 211 -2.07 6.62 14.39
N ALA A 212 -2.58 6.35 15.61
CA ALA A 212 -1.81 5.80 16.70
C ALA A 212 -1.26 4.41 16.34
N PHE A 213 -2.11 3.50 15.84
CA PHE A 213 -1.70 2.19 15.35
C PHE A 213 -0.58 2.30 14.30
N THR A 214 -0.71 3.21 13.34
CA THR A 214 0.30 3.43 12.31
C THR A 214 1.64 3.86 12.89
N VAL A 215 1.64 4.85 13.79
CA VAL A 215 2.86 5.40 14.40
C VAL A 215 3.54 4.40 15.32
N GLU A 216 2.77 3.69 16.15
CA GLU A 216 3.28 2.70 17.08
C GLU A 216 3.93 1.52 16.34
N ASN A 217 3.24 0.96 15.34
CA ASN A 217 3.78 -0.15 14.56
C ASN A 217 4.94 0.29 13.65
N TYR A 218 4.88 1.50 13.08
CA TYR A 218 6.02 2.07 12.35
C TYR A 218 7.27 2.15 13.24
N ALA A 219 7.13 2.63 14.48
CA ALA A 219 8.25 2.69 15.41
C ALA A 219 8.81 1.30 15.75
N LEU A 220 7.94 0.32 16.05
CA LEU A 220 8.33 -1.05 16.36
C LEU A 220 9.05 -1.74 15.19
N PHE A 221 8.52 -1.60 13.97
CA PHE A 221 9.11 -2.20 12.78
C PHE A 221 10.41 -1.49 12.39
N TYR A 222 10.46 -0.17 12.52
CA TYR A 222 11.70 0.58 12.31
C TYR A 222 12.82 0.12 13.26
N ASP A 223 12.52 0.02 14.55
CA ASP A 223 13.49 -0.42 15.55
C ASP A 223 13.94 -1.87 15.26
N ARG A 224 13.05 -2.77 14.87
CA ARG A 224 13.36 -4.17 14.58
C ARG A 224 14.10 -4.37 13.25
N TYR A 225 13.62 -3.78 12.16
CA TYR A 225 14.05 -4.12 10.79
C TYR A 225 15.01 -3.10 10.19
N VAL A 226 15.09 -1.88 10.72
CA VAL A 226 16.03 -0.85 10.25
C VAL A 226 17.23 -0.74 11.17
N THR A 227 17.03 -0.65 12.50
CA THR A 227 18.16 -0.48 13.44
C THR A 227 18.63 -1.80 14.05
N GLY A 228 17.86 -2.88 13.95
CA GLY A 228 18.21 -4.17 14.56
C GLY A 228 18.09 -4.17 16.09
N SER A 229 17.42 -3.18 16.66
CA SER A 229 17.19 -3.09 18.10
C SER A 229 16.01 -4.01 18.48
N SER A 230 16.25 -5.04 19.26
CA SER A 230 15.17 -5.82 19.88
C SER A 230 14.46 -4.94 20.91
N ALA A 231 13.14 -4.84 20.76
CA ALA A 231 12.27 -4.18 21.74
C ALA A 231 12.23 -4.96 23.07
#